data_54c6ef3f12e797e068cdd315c84f575c
#
_entry.id   54c6ef3f12e797e068cdd315c84f575c
#
_cell.length_a   1.000
_cell.length_b   1.000
_cell.length_c   1.000
_cell.angle_alpha   90.00
_cell.angle_beta   90.00
_cell.angle_gamma   90.00
#
_symmetry.space_group_name_H-M   'P 1'
#
loop_
_entity.id
_entity.type
_entity.pdbx_description
1 polymer ?
#
loop_
_entity_poly.entity_id
_entity_poly.type
_entity_poly.pdbx_seq_one_letter_code
_entity_poly.pdbx_strand_id
1 'polypeptide(L)'
;LVQCLLEHAAQDARDRRIPLVLIDGPPGTSCPAVSTLGGADAALLVTEPTPTGEEDLGRMGELCRLFAIPAAVVANRSDLTPRGTAELRRRTEGFGGTFLGSIPFLPEIPRLIAQRENPLASLGPHIAPLIDFLHSSMARGEEA
;
A
#
# COMPACT_ATOMS: atom_id res chain seq x y z
N LEU A 1 9.10 19.90 2.46
CA LEU A 1 7.81 19.92 3.19
C LEU A 1 7.39 18.49 3.57
N VAL A 2 7.30 17.53 2.62
CA VAL A 2 6.93 16.12 2.90
C VAL A 2 7.87 15.51 3.94
N GLN A 3 9.16 15.60 3.73
CA GLN A 3 10.19 15.08 4.65
C GLN A 3 10.01 15.60 6.08
N CYS A 4 9.82 16.91 6.23
CA CYS A 4 9.60 17.54 7.55
C CYS A 4 8.32 16.99 8.24
N LEU A 5 7.26 16.75 7.47
CA LEU A 5 6.03 16.16 8.01
C LEU A 5 6.27 14.73 8.49
N LEU A 6 6.99 13.93 7.71
CA LEU A 6 7.34 12.54 8.07
C LEU A 6 8.21 12.48 9.33
N GLU A 7 9.21 13.36 9.44
CA GLU A 7 10.07 13.47 10.62
C GLU A 7 9.27 13.82 11.87
N HIS A 8 8.34 14.79 11.78
CA HIS A 8 7.46 15.16 12.88
C HIS A 8 6.52 14.02 13.27
N ALA A 9 5.91 13.35 12.30
CA ALA A 9 5.03 12.20 12.57
C ALA A 9 5.78 11.06 13.26
N ALA A 10 6.98 10.74 12.79
CA ALA A 10 7.83 9.73 13.41
C ALA A 10 8.27 10.11 14.83
N GLN A 11 8.58 11.39 15.07
CA GLN A 11 8.93 11.87 16.42
C GLN A 11 7.74 11.77 17.36
N ASP A 12 6.55 12.27 16.96
CA ASP A 12 5.33 12.21 17.76
C ASP A 12 4.94 10.75 18.08
N ALA A 13 5.10 9.84 17.12
CA ALA A 13 4.85 8.43 17.33
C ALA A 13 5.80 7.83 18.39
N ARG A 14 7.10 8.16 18.34
CA ARG A 14 8.07 7.71 19.35
C ARG A 14 7.72 8.23 20.73
N ASP A 15 7.44 9.54 20.85
CA ASP A 15 7.13 10.19 22.13
C ASP A 15 5.86 9.60 22.77
N ARG A 16 4.89 9.22 21.93
CA ARG A 16 3.61 8.64 22.35
C ARG A 16 3.60 7.12 22.38
N ARG A 17 4.70 6.46 22.03
CA ARG A 17 4.81 4.99 21.92
C ARG A 17 3.77 4.38 20.99
N ILE A 18 3.53 5.04 19.86
CA ILE A 18 2.64 4.53 18.81
C ILE A 18 3.46 3.58 17.92
N PRO A 19 3.07 2.30 17.82
CA PRO A 19 3.90 1.30 17.13
C PRO A 19 3.82 1.39 15.60
N LEU A 20 2.84 2.10 15.04
CA LEU A 20 2.62 2.19 13.61
C LEU A 20 2.19 3.59 13.20
N VAL A 21 2.84 4.15 12.20
CA VAL A 21 2.41 5.37 11.48
C VAL A 21 1.97 4.97 10.09
N LEU A 22 0.72 5.22 9.76
CA LEU A 22 0.19 5.00 8.42
C LEU A 22 0.22 6.31 7.65
N ILE A 23 0.84 6.30 6.48
CA ILE A 23 1.03 7.47 5.63
C ILE A 23 0.20 7.28 4.36
N ASP A 24 -0.77 8.15 4.13
CA ASP A 24 -1.51 8.22 2.87
C ASP A 24 -0.68 9.02 1.86
N GLY A 25 -0.01 8.31 0.96
CA GLY A 25 0.87 8.88 -0.05
C GLY A 25 0.12 9.33 -1.30
N PRO A 26 0.62 10.34 -2.03
CA PRO A 26 0.03 10.77 -3.29
C PRO A 26 0.17 9.68 -4.36
N PRO A 27 -0.73 9.67 -5.37
CA PRO A 27 -0.69 8.69 -6.45
C PRO A 27 0.48 8.91 -7.41
N GLY A 28 0.82 7.85 -8.15
CA GLY A 28 1.84 7.86 -9.20
C GLY A 28 3.26 7.97 -8.68
N THR A 29 4.20 8.36 -9.57
CA THR A 29 5.64 8.43 -9.30
C THR A 29 6.15 9.88 -9.20
N SER A 30 5.33 10.79 -8.71
CA SER A 30 5.69 12.21 -8.52
C SER A 30 6.76 12.40 -7.43
N CYS A 31 7.46 13.53 -7.44
CA CYS A 31 8.46 13.85 -6.40
C CYS A 31 7.91 13.71 -4.96
N PRO A 32 6.67 14.16 -4.66
CA PRO A 32 6.09 13.90 -3.34
C PRO A 32 5.91 12.41 -3.02
N ALA A 33 5.49 11.59 -3.99
CA ALA A 33 5.34 10.14 -3.80
C ALA A 33 6.70 9.47 -3.49
N VAL A 34 7.72 9.82 -4.26
CA VAL A 34 9.09 9.32 -4.03
C VAL A 34 9.63 9.76 -2.68
N SER A 35 9.37 11.02 -2.27
CA SER A 35 9.78 11.52 -0.95
C SER A 35 9.05 10.82 0.19
N THR A 36 7.78 10.50 0.02
CA THR A 36 7.01 9.74 1.00
C THR A 36 7.55 8.32 1.14
N LEU A 37 7.81 7.67 0.00
CA LEU A 37 8.38 6.33 -0.02
C LEU A 37 9.73 6.27 0.67
N GLY A 38 10.64 7.21 0.41
CA GLY A 38 11.99 7.24 0.99
C GLY A 38 12.05 7.43 2.51
N GLY A 39 10.92 7.73 3.16
CA GLY A 39 10.81 7.83 4.61
C GLY A 39 9.99 6.71 5.26
N ALA A 40 9.65 5.65 4.51
CA ALA A 40 8.81 4.55 4.98
C ALA A 40 9.63 3.28 5.20
N ASP A 41 9.28 2.51 6.24
CA ASP A 41 9.89 1.19 6.53
C ASP A 41 9.28 0.06 5.69
N ALA A 42 8.07 0.26 5.18
CA ALA A 42 7.39 -0.64 4.27
C ALA A 42 6.40 0.12 3.38
N ALA A 43 6.13 -0.40 2.19
CA ALA A 43 5.20 0.19 1.25
C ALA A 43 4.04 -0.76 0.92
N LEU A 44 2.81 -0.24 0.98
CA LEU A 44 1.64 -0.89 0.41
C LEU A 44 1.27 -0.17 -0.88
N LEU A 45 1.41 -0.85 -2.00
CA LEU A 45 1.05 -0.36 -3.33
C LEU A 45 -0.36 -0.84 -3.67
N VAL A 46 -1.30 0.08 -3.70
CA VAL A 46 -2.68 -0.19 -4.12
C VAL A 46 -2.84 0.25 -5.56
N THR A 47 -3.21 -0.68 -6.43
CA THR A 47 -3.32 -0.42 -7.87
C THR A 47 -4.56 -1.08 -8.47
N GLU A 48 -4.96 -0.65 -9.66
CA GLU A 48 -6.04 -1.27 -10.43
C GLU A 48 -5.48 -2.04 -11.63
N PRO A 49 -6.15 -3.12 -12.09
CA PRO A 49 -5.72 -3.88 -13.25
C PRO A 49 -6.03 -3.14 -14.56
N THR A 50 -5.36 -2.03 -14.76
CA THR A 50 -5.43 -1.19 -15.98
C THR A 50 -4.02 -1.00 -16.53
N PRO A 51 -3.85 -0.72 -17.83
CA PRO A 51 -2.53 -0.48 -18.41
C PRO A 51 -1.71 0.58 -17.65
N THR A 52 -2.35 1.69 -17.26
CA THR A 52 -1.70 2.75 -16.47
C THR A 52 -1.33 2.26 -15.06
N GLY A 53 -2.25 1.54 -14.38
CA GLY A 53 -1.99 1.00 -13.05
C GLY A 53 -0.85 -0.03 -13.06
N GLU A 54 -0.75 -0.83 -14.11
CA GLU A 54 0.34 -1.79 -14.30
C GLU A 54 1.69 -1.10 -14.53
N GLU A 55 1.72 -0.02 -15.34
CA GLU A 55 2.94 0.77 -15.54
C GLU A 55 3.40 1.47 -14.27
N ASP A 56 2.48 2.12 -13.57
CA ASP A 56 2.79 2.83 -12.32
C ASP A 56 3.25 1.86 -11.23
N LEU A 57 2.63 0.68 -11.14
CA LEU A 57 3.08 -0.39 -10.25
C LEU A 57 4.53 -0.79 -10.56
N GLY A 58 4.87 -0.98 -11.82
CA GLY A 58 6.24 -1.31 -12.22
C GLY A 58 7.24 -0.24 -11.78
N ARG A 59 6.94 1.04 -12.03
CA ARG A 59 7.80 2.18 -11.64
C ARG A 59 7.96 2.29 -10.12
N MET A 60 6.86 2.18 -9.37
CA MET A 60 6.90 2.23 -7.90
C MET A 60 7.61 1.03 -7.30
N GLY A 61 7.41 -0.17 -7.85
CA GLY A 61 8.08 -1.37 -7.43
C GLY A 61 9.61 -1.27 -7.60
N GLU A 62 10.08 -0.73 -8.72
CA GLU A 62 11.51 -0.47 -8.94
C GLU A 62 12.09 0.54 -7.94
N LEU A 63 11.33 1.58 -7.58
CA LEU A 63 11.74 2.53 -6.54
C LEU A 63 11.82 1.86 -5.16
N CYS A 64 10.84 1.01 -4.81
CA CYS A 64 10.89 0.24 -3.57
C CYS A 64 12.15 -0.64 -3.53
N ARG A 65 12.45 -1.33 -4.64
CA ARG A 65 13.65 -2.15 -4.77
C ARG A 65 14.93 -1.32 -4.63
N LEU A 66 14.99 -0.15 -5.29
CA LEU A 66 16.14 0.75 -5.23
C LEU A 66 16.42 1.29 -3.83
N PHE A 67 15.35 1.59 -3.08
CA PHE A 67 15.44 2.08 -1.70
C PHE A 67 15.50 0.95 -0.66
N ALA A 68 15.50 -0.32 -1.10
CA ALA A 68 15.46 -1.50 -0.24
C ALA A 68 14.23 -1.53 0.71
N ILE A 69 13.10 -0.97 0.28
CA ILE A 69 11.86 -0.91 1.05
C ILE A 69 11.01 -2.14 0.72
N PRO A 70 10.66 -2.98 1.70
CA PRO A 70 9.73 -4.08 1.50
C PRO A 70 8.40 -3.57 0.93
N ALA A 71 7.95 -4.15 -0.17
CA ALA A 71 6.72 -3.73 -0.83
C ALA A 71 5.71 -4.86 -0.91
N ALA A 72 4.46 -4.53 -0.58
CA ALA A 72 3.32 -5.40 -0.81
C ALA A 72 2.33 -4.75 -1.78
N VAL A 73 1.59 -5.56 -2.52
CA VAL A 73 0.65 -5.10 -3.55
C VAL A 73 -0.73 -5.66 -3.31
N VAL A 74 -1.73 -4.79 -3.41
CA VAL A 74 -3.16 -5.14 -3.44
C VAL A 74 -3.77 -4.64 -4.74
N ALA A 75 -4.45 -5.51 -5.47
CA ALA A 75 -5.23 -5.14 -6.64
C ALA A 75 -6.62 -4.67 -6.21
N ASN A 76 -6.90 -3.39 -6.38
CA ASN A 76 -8.24 -2.83 -6.17
C ASN A 76 -9.07 -2.94 -7.47
N ARG A 77 -10.38 -3.06 -7.34
CA ARG A 77 -11.32 -3.23 -8.47
C ARG A 77 -10.86 -4.35 -9.41
N SER A 78 -10.49 -5.47 -8.81
CA SER A 78 -9.86 -6.60 -9.50
C SER A 78 -10.73 -7.26 -10.58
N ASP A 79 -12.01 -6.94 -10.59
CA ASP A 79 -13.03 -7.39 -11.55
C ASP A 79 -13.12 -6.51 -12.82
N LEU A 80 -12.32 -5.42 -12.92
CA LEU A 80 -12.28 -4.57 -14.11
C LEU A 80 -11.86 -5.35 -15.38
N THR A 81 -10.95 -6.30 -15.24
CA THR A 81 -10.52 -7.13 -16.37
C THR A 81 -10.27 -8.57 -15.95
N PRO A 82 -10.61 -9.57 -16.78
CA PRO A 82 -10.39 -11.00 -16.47
C PRO A 82 -8.92 -11.40 -16.29
N ARG A 83 -7.99 -10.63 -16.85
CA ARG A 83 -6.54 -10.91 -16.82
C ARG A 83 -5.75 -10.04 -15.83
N GLY A 84 -6.39 -8.99 -15.27
CA GLY A 84 -5.68 -7.91 -14.59
C GLY A 84 -4.85 -8.35 -13.39
N THR A 85 -5.40 -9.19 -12.52
CA THR A 85 -4.69 -9.62 -11.30
C THR A 85 -3.49 -10.52 -11.59
N ALA A 86 -3.51 -11.31 -12.64
CA ALA A 86 -2.38 -12.17 -13.01
C ALA A 86 -1.16 -11.35 -13.44
N GLU A 87 -1.37 -10.30 -14.23
CA GLU A 87 -0.29 -9.40 -14.66
C GLU A 87 0.27 -8.59 -13.49
N LEU A 88 -0.59 -8.06 -12.62
CA LEU A 88 -0.15 -7.37 -11.41
C LEU A 88 0.68 -8.27 -10.51
N ARG A 89 0.28 -9.52 -10.31
CA ARG A 89 1.06 -10.51 -9.56
C ARG A 89 2.44 -10.73 -10.19
N ARG A 90 2.50 -10.97 -11.49
CA ARG A 90 3.75 -11.18 -12.21
C ARG A 90 4.70 -9.99 -12.08
N ARG A 91 4.18 -8.76 -12.20
CA ARG A 91 4.97 -7.53 -12.02
C ARG A 91 5.47 -7.39 -10.59
N THR A 92 4.61 -7.70 -9.60
CA THR A 92 4.99 -7.70 -8.18
C THR A 92 6.17 -8.62 -7.91
N GLU A 93 6.11 -9.85 -8.41
CA GLU A 93 7.19 -10.83 -8.32
C GLU A 93 8.47 -10.32 -9.01
N GLY A 94 8.33 -9.62 -10.14
CA GLY A 94 9.44 -9.08 -10.93
C GLY A 94 10.32 -8.08 -10.20
N PHE A 95 9.77 -7.27 -9.29
CA PHE A 95 10.55 -6.36 -8.45
C PHE A 95 10.82 -6.90 -7.03
N GLY A 96 10.43 -8.15 -6.74
CA GLY A 96 10.65 -8.79 -5.44
C GLY A 96 9.62 -8.42 -4.37
N GLY A 97 8.47 -7.90 -4.74
CA GLY A 97 7.38 -7.57 -3.82
C GLY A 97 6.50 -8.77 -3.47
N THR A 98 5.56 -8.57 -2.53
CA THR A 98 4.59 -9.56 -2.10
C THR A 98 3.19 -9.20 -2.60
N PHE A 99 2.56 -10.03 -3.43
CA PHE A 99 1.17 -9.83 -3.83
C PHE A 99 0.23 -10.39 -2.76
N LEU A 100 -0.45 -9.51 -2.02
CA LEU A 100 -1.30 -9.89 -0.88
C LEU A 100 -2.67 -10.40 -1.31
N GLY A 101 -3.22 -9.87 -2.40
CA GLY A 101 -4.56 -10.25 -2.83
C GLY A 101 -5.26 -9.19 -3.67
N SER A 102 -6.57 -9.36 -3.77
CA SER A 102 -7.40 -8.50 -4.61
C SER A 102 -8.71 -8.15 -3.92
N ILE A 103 -9.18 -6.93 -4.17
CA ILE A 103 -10.46 -6.40 -3.72
C ILE A 103 -11.31 -6.17 -4.98
N PRO A 104 -12.43 -6.86 -5.16
CA PRO A 104 -13.33 -6.58 -6.28
C PRO A 104 -14.04 -5.23 -6.06
N PHE A 105 -14.77 -4.76 -7.06
CA PHE A 105 -15.64 -3.61 -6.86
C PHE A 105 -16.79 -3.98 -5.91
N LEU A 106 -16.86 -3.30 -4.78
CA LEU A 106 -17.87 -3.49 -3.74
C LEU A 106 -18.81 -2.28 -3.76
N PRO A 107 -19.97 -2.36 -4.44
CA PRO A 107 -20.88 -1.22 -4.63
C PRO A 107 -21.45 -0.67 -3.33
N GLU A 108 -21.48 -1.48 -2.27
CA GLU A 108 -21.91 -1.04 -0.94
C GLU A 108 -20.95 -0.09 -0.26
N ILE A 109 -19.65 -0.12 -0.58
CA ILE A 109 -18.63 0.71 0.10
C ILE A 109 -18.90 2.21 -0.05
N PRO A 110 -19.11 2.76 -1.27
CA PRO A 110 -19.44 4.17 -1.43
C PRO A 110 -20.69 4.58 -0.65
N ARG A 111 -21.68 3.71 -0.61
CA ARG A 111 -22.94 3.94 0.13
C ARG A 111 -22.68 4.00 1.63
N LEU A 112 -21.96 3.03 2.20
CA LEU A 112 -21.62 2.98 3.61
C LEU A 112 -20.83 4.23 4.03
N ILE A 113 -19.83 4.64 3.23
CA ILE A 113 -19.07 5.86 3.47
C ILE A 113 -19.98 7.11 3.45
N ALA A 114 -20.88 7.22 2.46
CA ALA A 114 -21.82 8.34 2.39
C ALA A 114 -22.77 8.39 3.59
N GLN A 115 -23.13 7.25 4.15
CA GLN A 115 -23.97 7.10 5.34
C GLN A 115 -23.18 7.22 6.66
N ARG A 116 -21.85 7.42 6.59
CA ARG A 116 -20.93 7.40 7.73
C ARG A 116 -20.95 6.06 8.51
N GLU A 117 -21.24 4.99 7.82
CA GLU A 117 -21.19 3.63 8.35
C GLU A 117 -19.81 3.00 8.12
N ASN A 118 -19.46 2.03 8.97
CA ASN A 118 -18.16 1.39 8.92
C ASN A 118 -18.11 0.34 7.80
N PRO A 119 -17.26 0.50 6.76
CA PRO A 119 -17.15 -0.47 5.67
C PRO A 119 -16.32 -1.72 6.00
N LEU A 120 -15.72 -1.82 7.20
CA LEU A 120 -14.80 -2.90 7.55
C LEU A 120 -15.42 -4.29 7.49
N ALA A 121 -16.73 -4.42 7.70
CA ALA A 121 -17.41 -5.71 7.60
C ALA A 121 -17.32 -6.29 6.17
N SER A 122 -17.47 -5.44 5.15
CA SER A 122 -17.34 -5.84 3.74
C SER A 122 -15.88 -5.97 3.29
N LEU A 123 -14.98 -5.15 3.82
CA LEU A 123 -13.56 -5.13 3.46
C LEU A 123 -12.73 -6.17 4.21
N GLY A 124 -13.13 -6.56 5.41
CA GLY A 124 -12.36 -7.42 6.32
C GLY A 124 -11.75 -8.65 5.66
N PRO A 125 -12.51 -9.46 4.91
CA PRO A 125 -11.95 -10.64 4.24
C PRO A 125 -10.84 -10.34 3.23
N HIS A 126 -10.86 -9.15 2.64
CA HIS A 126 -9.89 -8.74 1.61
C HIS A 126 -8.64 -8.07 2.19
N ILE A 127 -8.74 -7.51 3.40
CA ILE A 127 -7.62 -6.78 4.03
C ILE A 127 -6.88 -7.61 5.09
N ALA A 128 -7.34 -8.80 5.43
CA ALA A 128 -6.66 -9.66 6.41
C ALA A 128 -5.18 -9.92 6.05
N PRO A 129 -4.80 -10.25 4.79
CA PRO A 129 -3.40 -10.44 4.43
C PRO A 129 -2.55 -9.17 4.57
N LEU A 130 -3.17 -7.99 4.49
CA LEU A 130 -2.50 -6.71 4.72
C LEU A 130 -2.10 -6.55 6.20
N ILE A 131 -2.99 -6.95 7.11
CA ILE A 131 -2.70 -6.89 8.55
C ILE A 131 -1.50 -7.79 8.88
N ASP A 132 -1.45 -8.99 8.33
CA ASP A 132 -0.34 -9.91 8.50
C ASP A 132 0.98 -9.33 7.94
N PHE A 133 0.93 -8.69 6.78
CA PHE A 133 2.09 -8.00 6.20
C PHE A 133 2.59 -6.86 7.11
N LEU A 134 1.69 -6.04 7.64
CA LEU A 134 2.04 -4.95 8.54
C LEU A 134 2.70 -5.48 9.82
N HIS A 135 2.13 -6.50 10.45
CA HIS A 135 2.73 -7.13 11.63
C HIS A 135 4.14 -7.67 11.35
N SER A 136 4.33 -8.32 10.21
CA SER A 136 5.65 -8.84 9.80
C SER A 136 6.66 -7.73 9.52
N SER A 137 6.20 -6.58 9.05
CA SER A 137 7.07 -5.41 8.78
C SER A 137 7.46 -4.70 10.06
N MET A 138 6.56 -4.60 11.04
CA MET A 138 6.85 -4.03 12.36
C MET A 138 7.89 -4.85 13.11
N ALA A 139 7.79 -6.19 13.10
CA ALA A 139 8.75 -7.06 13.76
C ALA A 139 10.19 -6.89 13.21
N ARG A 140 10.33 -6.60 11.91
CA ARG A 140 11.65 -6.34 11.30
C ARG A 140 12.25 -4.97 11.69
N GLY A 141 11.40 -4.00 11.96
CA GLY A 141 11.84 -2.66 12.39
C GLY A 141 12.38 -2.60 13.82
N GLU A 142 12.04 -3.59 14.66
CA GLU A 142 12.56 -3.70 16.04
C GLU A 142 13.97 -4.32 16.10
N GLU A 143 14.43 -4.99 15.03
CA GLU A 143 15.74 -5.65 14.96
C GLU A 143 16.82 -4.80 14.30
N ALA A 144 16.48 -3.64 13.74
CA ALA A 144 17.38 -2.73 13.03
C ALA A 144 17.75 -1.50 13.88
#